data_2313d8114dd88fa18272a60dd3006f35
#
_entry.id   2313d8114dd88fa18272a60dd3006f35
#
_cell.length_a   1.000
_cell.length_b   1.000
_cell.length_c   1.000
_cell.angle_alpha   90.00
_cell.angle_beta   90.00
_cell.angle_gamma   90.00
#
_symmetry.space_group_name_H-M   'P 1'
#
loop_
_entity.id
_entity.type
_entity.pdbx_description
1 polymer ?
#
loop_
_entity_poly.entity_id
_entity_poly.type
_entity_poly.pdbx_seq_one_letter_code
_entity_poly.pdbx_strand_id
1 'polypeptide(L)'
;MSILLGINVYAAKGDAARRQENCLKSLRALEGVSLVNLQFADDPIEAERFDTVCELKNDSRKVTGRKGPQKPIVSELFTILAEQARSRGLRYFGFANSDIIISQSAIDCAVAERKEAYVFSRMDYDGESGKDIGMLIFGADLFIIDTRWWLDNKWRFRPYIFGEFCWDNVYASIILCHAQAVLLNREASIKHERHANNLGESPFGWYNGLLAALDTTYLRKRFHPHCIVSDRQRKFPCSAYSRLPASKLLVACCLYSRPCQIGQPRGRRALPVKCTV
;
A
#
# COMPACT_ATOMS: atom_id res chain seq x y z
N MET A 1 -3.15 20.76 -9.54
CA MET A 1 -4.15 19.93 -8.83
C MET A 1 -3.47 19.39 -7.59
N SER A 2 -4.09 19.49 -6.41
CA SER A 2 -3.45 19.07 -5.16
C SER A 2 -4.03 17.76 -4.68
N ILE A 3 -3.18 16.93 -4.05
CA ILE A 3 -3.55 15.64 -3.44
C ILE A 3 -3.34 15.75 -1.92
N LEU A 4 -4.27 15.25 -1.13
CA LEU A 4 -4.08 15.07 0.29
C LEU A 4 -3.42 13.71 0.52
N LEU A 5 -2.17 13.69 0.98
CA LEU A 5 -1.44 12.44 1.20
C LEU A 5 -1.29 12.16 2.70
N GLY A 6 -1.85 11.07 3.15
CA GLY A 6 -1.78 10.62 4.52
C GLY A 6 -0.71 9.56 4.75
N ILE A 7 -0.11 9.61 5.92
CA ILE A 7 0.75 8.56 6.46
C ILE A 7 0.39 8.30 7.92
N ASN A 8 0.84 7.18 8.45
CA ASN A 8 0.82 6.92 9.89
C ASN A 8 2.26 6.80 10.37
N VAL A 9 2.76 7.87 10.97
CA VAL A 9 4.08 7.90 11.63
C VAL A 9 3.90 7.50 13.09
N TYR A 10 4.77 6.66 13.56
CA TYR A 10 4.83 6.20 14.96
C TYR A 10 6.22 6.47 15.55
N ALA A 11 6.38 6.39 16.86
CA ALA A 11 7.65 6.58 17.55
C ALA A 11 8.63 5.43 17.27
N ALA A 12 9.18 5.41 16.06
CA ALA A 12 10.15 4.43 15.61
C ALA A 12 11.53 4.67 16.23
N LYS A 13 12.35 3.62 16.32
CA LYS A 13 13.73 3.67 16.83
C LYS A 13 14.69 3.04 15.84
N GLY A 14 15.97 3.43 15.91
CA GLY A 14 17.04 2.86 15.10
C GLY A 14 16.77 2.98 13.60
N ASP A 15 16.93 1.91 12.85
CA ASP A 15 16.76 1.89 11.40
C ASP A 15 15.34 2.21 10.93
N ALA A 16 14.33 1.86 11.73
CA ALA A 16 12.97 2.22 11.41
C ALA A 16 12.76 3.74 11.46
N ALA A 17 13.35 4.43 12.44
CA ALA A 17 13.29 5.90 12.52
C ALA A 17 14.00 6.56 11.32
N ARG A 18 15.16 6.02 10.92
CA ARG A 18 15.91 6.49 9.75
C ARG A 18 15.08 6.33 8.45
N ARG A 19 14.42 5.18 8.26
CA ARG A 19 13.53 4.94 7.10
C ARG A 19 12.35 5.89 7.09
N GLN A 20 11.71 6.10 8.25
CA GLN A 20 10.63 7.09 8.39
C GLN A 20 11.10 8.50 8.02
N GLU A 21 12.28 8.90 8.45
CA GLU A 21 12.83 10.22 8.12
C GLU A 21 13.09 10.36 6.62
N ASN A 22 13.63 9.34 5.97
CA ASN A 22 13.82 9.31 4.52
C ASN A 22 12.48 9.38 3.78
N CYS A 23 11.46 8.68 4.27
CA CYS A 23 10.09 8.78 3.76
C CYS A 23 9.59 10.23 3.84
N LEU A 24 9.62 10.83 5.03
CA LEU A 24 9.16 12.21 5.23
C LEU A 24 9.90 13.23 4.37
N LYS A 25 11.21 13.08 4.20
CA LYS A 25 11.98 13.93 3.28
C LYS A 25 11.48 13.81 1.85
N SER A 26 11.22 12.59 1.38
CA SER A 26 10.69 12.39 0.02
C SER A 26 9.30 13.00 -0.14
N LEU A 27 8.43 12.84 0.85
CA LEU A 27 7.05 13.37 0.82
C LEU A 27 7.01 14.91 0.81
N ARG A 28 7.88 15.56 1.60
CA ARG A 28 7.97 17.02 1.64
C ARG A 28 8.53 17.63 0.36
N ALA A 29 9.27 16.86 -0.43
CA ALA A 29 9.80 17.31 -1.71
C ALA A 29 8.77 17.22 -2.85
N LEU A 30 7.60 16.64 -2.61
CA LEU A 30 6.55 16.50 -3.63
C LEU A 30 5.79 17.80 -3.83
N GLU A 31 5.66 18.21 -5.09
CA GLU A 31 4.83 19.33 -5.47
C GLU A 31 3.35 18.94 -5.56
N GLY A 32 2.47 19.85 -5.17
CA GLY A 32 1.02 19.62 -5.23
C GLY A 32 0.48 18.62 -4.21
N VAL A 33 1.22 18.35 -3.12
CA VAL A 33 0.82 17.44 -2.05
C VAL A 33 0.68 18.22 -0.74
N SER A 34 -0.42 17.95 -0.01
CA SER A 34 -0.58 18.35 1.39
C SER A 34 -0.43 17.10 2.26
N LEU A 35 0.49 17.15 3.22
CA LEU A 35 0.86 15.99 4.05
C LEU A 35 0.05 15.95 5.34
N VAL A 36 -0.60 14.81 5.59
CA VAL A 36 -1.39 14.55 6.80
C VAL A 36 -0.80 13.40 7.58
N ASN A 37 -0.57 13.58 8.89
CA ASN A 37 -0.31 12.46 9.78
C ASN A 37 -1.60 11.98 10.45
N LEU A 38 -1.82 10.67 10.46
CA LEU A 38 -2.92 10.03 11.18
C LEU A 38 -2.31 9.30 12.38
N GLN A 39 -2.61 9.76 13.59
CA GLN A 39 -2.01 9.25 14.82
C GLN A 39 -3.03 9.10 15.93
N PHE A 40 -2.69 8.36 16.96
CA PHE A 40 -3.45 8.33 18.21
C PHE A 40 -3.11 9.54 19.09
N ALA A 41 -4.02 9.91 19.99
CA ALA A 41 -3.84 11.07 20.85
C ALA A 41 -2.60 10.97 21.77
N ASP A 42 -2.19 9.75 22.10
CA ASP A 42 -1.03 9.45 22.94
C ASP A 42 0.27 9.20 22.17
N ASP A 43 0.25 9.31 20.84
CA ASP A 43 1.46 9.21 20.02
C ASP A 43 2.32 10.49 20.17
N PRO A 44 3.60 10.39 20.59
CA PRO A 44 4.47 11.55 20.77
C PRO A 44 5.09 12.01 19.45
N ILE A 45 4.27 12.43 18.50
CA ILE A 45 4.71 12.88 17.17
C ILE A 45 4.59 14.40 17.07
N GLU A 46 5.65 15.04 16.62
CA GLU A 46 5.72 16.49 16.41
C GLU A 46 4.76 16.92 15.30
N ALA A 47 3.74 17.69 15.67
CA ALA A 47 2.69 18.13 14.75
C ALA A 47 3.21 19.08 13.66
N GLU A 48 4.25 19.87 13.97
CA GLU A 48 4.86 20.84 13.06
C GLU A 48 5.46 20.19 11.80
N ARG A 49 5.66 18.89 11.85
CA ARG A 49 6.21 18.12 10.72
C ARG A 49 5.19 17.91 9.59
N PHE A 50 3.93 18.23 9.80
CA PHE A 50 2.82 17.94 8.89
C PHE A 50 1.93 19.17 8.69
N ASP A 51 1.28 19.26 7.53
CA ASP A 51 0.28 20.32 7.27
C ASP A 51 -0.96 20.14 8.16
N THR A 52 -1.23 18.90 8.54
CA THR A 52 -2.37 18.56 9.41
C THR A 52 -2.07 17.26 10.16
N VAL A 53 -2.55 17.19 11.38
CA VAL A 53 -2.61 15.95 12.18
C VAL A 53 -4.06 15.58 12.41
N CYS A 54 -4.41 14.33 12.17
CA CYS A 54 -5.74 13.79 12.41
C CYS A 54 -5.68 12.67 13.45
N GLU A 55 -6.56 12.73 14.44
CA GLU A 55 -6.64 11.75 15.50
C GLU A 55 -7.40 10.49 15.07
N LEU A 56 -6.83 9.33 15.38
CA LEU A 56 -7.44 8.01 15.23
C LEU A 56 -8.21 7.63 16.50
N LYS A 57 -9.41 7.09 16.32
CA LYS A 57 -10.32 6.73 17.42
C LYS A 57 -10.42 5.23 17.67
N ASN A 58 -10.16 4.44 16.63
CA ASN A 58 -10.25 2.98 16.70
C ASN A 58 -8.90 2.34 16.46
N ASP A 59 -8.62 1.31 17.21
CA ASP A 59 -7.37 0.57 17.14
C ASP A 59 -7.58 -0.95 17.12
N SER A 60 -6.50 -1.67 16.93
CA SER A 60 -6.43 -3.12 16.94
C SER A 60 -7.00 -3.76 18.21
N ARG A 61 -6.84 -3.11 19.36
CA ARG A 61 -7.31 -3.61 20.67
C ARG A 61 -8.83 -3.52 20.77
N LYS A 62 -9.41 -2.41 20.30
CA LYS A 62 -10.86 -2.21 20.27
C LYS A 62 -11.56 -3.21 19.36
N VAL A 63 -11.03 -3.43 18.14
CA VAL A 63 -11.70 -4.31 17.16
C VAL A 63 -11.52 -5.79 17.47
N THR A 64 -10.44 -6.16 18.17
CA THR A 64 -10.17 -7.58 18.49
C THR A 64 -10.54 -7.98 19.91
N GLY A 65 -10.71 -7.03 20.82
CA GLY A 65 -10.86 -7.28 22.25
C GLY A 65 -9.58 -7.81 22.92
N ARG A 66 -8.42 -7.76 22.26
CA ARG A 66 -7.16 -8.33 22.75
C ARG A 66 -6.17 -7.26 23.17
N LYS A 67 -5.33 -7.59 24.14
CA LYS A 67 -4.16 -6.76 24.51
C LYS A 67 -3.10 -6.87 23.42
N GLY A 68 -2.36 -5.78 23.21
CA GLY A 68 -1.27 -5.71 22.23
C GLY A 68 -0.91 -4.28 21.86
N PRO A 69 -0.04 -4.08 20.88
CA PRO A 69 0.31 -2.75 20.38
C PRO A 69 -0.92 -2.06 19.78
N GLN A 70 -0.98 -0.76 19.94
CA GLN A 70 -2.00 0.06 19.29
C GLN A 70 -1.68 0.17 17.80
N LYS A 71 -2.55 -0.35 16.95
CA LYS A 71 -2.41 -0.30 15.50
C LYS A 71 -3.65 0.29 14.85
N PRO A 72 -3.51 1.15 13.84
CA PRO A 72 -4.63 1.76 13.14
C PRO A 72 -5.53 0.76 12.41
N ILE A 73 -6.75 1.18 12.15
CA ILE A 73 -7.70 0.46 11.28
C ILE A 73 -7.69 1.11 9.90
N VAL A 74 -7.40 0.32 8.86
CA VAL A 74 -7.16 0.83 7.50
C VAL A 74 -8.38 1.58 6.94
N SER A 75 -9.60 1.08 7.15
CA SER A 75 -10.83 1.75 6.70
C SER A 75 -11.04 3.11 7.39
N GLU A 76 -10.60 3.27 8.63
CA GLU A 76 -10.64 4.55 9.33
C GLU A 76 -9.61 5.52 8.77
N LEU A 77 -8.37 5.09 8.55
CA LEU A 77 -7.32 5.89 7.91
C LEU A 77 -7.81 6.50 6.59
N PHE A 78 -8.32 5.67 5.71
CA PHE A 78 -8.80 6.10 4.39
C PHE A 78 -10.04 6.99 4.48
N THR A 79 -10.94 6.72 5.43
CA THR A 79 -12.17 7.52 5.60
C THR A 79 -11.85 8.92 6.13
N ILE A 80 -10.96 9.04 7.12
CA ILE A 80 -10.53 10.34 7.63
C ILE A 80 -9.88 11.16 6.52
N LEU A 81 -8.98 10.56 5.73
CA LEU A 81 -8.33 11.22 4.60
C LEU A 81 -9.33 11.68 3.54
N ALA A 82 -10.29 10.84 3.19
CA ALA A 82 -11.35 11.20 2.22
C ALA A 82 -12.22 12.35 2.73
N GLU A 83 -12.57 12.36 4.01
CA GLU A 83 -13.37 13.43 4.62
C GLU A 83 -12.57 14.75 4.70
N GLN A 84 -11.29 14.69 5.03
CA GLN A 84 -10.38 15.84 4.99
C GLN A 84 -10.20 16.37 3.55
N ALA A 85 -10.01 15.50 2.57
CA ALA A 85 -9.91 15.90 1.16
C ALA A 85 -11.22 16.54 0.68
N ARG A 86 -12.37 15.97 1.03
CA ARG A 86 -13.69 16.54 0.70
C ARG A 86 -13.87 17.93 1.29
N SER A 87 -13.54 18.13 2.56
CA SER A 87 -13.69 19.43 3.23
C SER A 87 -12.83 20.53 2.59
N ARG A 88 -11.73 20.14 1.92
CA ARG A 88 -10.82 21.04 1.20
C ARG A 88 -11.13 21.14 -0.29
N GLY A 89 -12.19 20.48 -0.78
CA GLY A 89 -12.52 20.45 -2.20
C GLY A 89 -11.51 19.70 -3.07
N LEU A 90 -10.70 18.82 -2.48
CA LEU A 90 -9.70 18.02 -3.20
C LEU A 90 -10.33 16.79 -3.81
N ARG A 91 -10.00 16.54 -5.08
CA ARG A 91 -10.48 15.36 -5.79
C ARG A 91 -9.86 14.07 -5.27
N TYR A 92 -8.58 14.09 -4.93
CA TYR A 92 -7.86 12.91 -4.52
C TYR A 92 -7.34 13.00 -3.10
N PHE A 93 -7.40 11.89 -2.41
CA PHE A 93 -6.56 11.60 -1.27
C PHE A 93 -5.67 10.39 -1.57
N GLY A 94 -4.56 10.29 -0.86
CA GLY A 94 -3.67 9.13 -0.91
C GLY A 94 -3.32 8.65 0.49
N PHE A 95 -2.89 7.41 0.58
CA PHE A 95 -2.30 6.83 1.79
C PHE A 95 -1.03 6.06 1.42
N ALA A 96 0.03 6.31 2.16
CA ALA A 96 1.34 5.72 1.97
C ALA A 96 1.85 5.04 3.24
N ASN A 97 2.60 3.96 3.09
CA ASN A 97 3.40 3.41 4.18
C ASN A 97 4.49 4.41 4.58
N SER A 98 4.87 4.43 5.86
CA SER A 98 5.81 5.43 6.41
C SER A 98 7.29 5.06 6.25
N ASP A 99 7.61 4.07 5.44
CA ASP A 99 8.96 3.55 5.16
C ASP A 99 9.31 3.49 3.66
N ILE A 100 8.52 4.17 2.82
CA ILE A 100 8.74 4.25 1.38
C ILE A 100 9.23 5.62 0.94
N ILE A 101 9.95 5.65 -0.18
CA ILE A 101 10.37 6.87 -0.87
C ILE A 101 9.50 7.02 -2.11
N ILE A 102 8.83 8.17 -2.24
CA ILE A 102 7.91 8.46 -3.34
C ILE A 102 8.55 9.51 -4.26
N SER A 103 8.54 9.23 -5.56
CA SER A 103 8.97 10.21 -6.57
C SER A 103 7.80 11.05 -7.08
N GLN A 104 8.10 12.25 -7.62
CA GLN A 104 7.10 13.14 -8.20
C GLN A 104 6.27 12.45 -9.31
N SER A 105 6.89 11.54 -10.08
CA SER A 105 6.22 10.82 -11.17
C SER A 105 4.98 10.03 -10.72
N ALA A 106 4.94 9.55 -9.45
CA ALA A 106 3.76 8.88 -8.91
C ALA A 106 2.56 9.84 -8.79
N ILE A 107 2.84 11.08 -8.39
CA ILE A 107 1.82 12.13 -8.25
C ILE A 107 1.36 12.61 -9.61
N ASP A 108 2.30 12.88 -10.52
CA ASP A 108 2.02 13.37 -11.86
C ASP A 108 1.17 12.40 -12.67
N CYS A 109 1.42 11.10 -12.53
CA CYS A 109 0.61 10.06 -13.17
C CYS A 109 -0.87 10.14 -12.74
N ALA A 110 -1.13 10.28 -11.43
CA ALA A 110 -2.48 10.39 -10.90
C ALA A 110 -3.19 11.67 -11.39
N VAL A 111 -2.45 12.77 -11.50
CA VAL A 111 -2.98 14.06 -11.98
C VAL A 111 -3.32 14.01 -13.47
N ALA A 112 -2.46 13.37 -14.28
CA ALA A 112 -2.59 13.34 -15.74
C ALA A 112 -3.73 12.46 -16.22
N GLU A 113 -3.84 11.23 -15.71
CA GLU A 113 -4.79 10.24 -16.24
C GLU A 113 -6.22 10.36 -15.69
N ARG A 114 -6.40 11.01 -14.54
CA ARG A 114 -7.70 11.29 -13.89
C ARG A 114 -8.60 10.05 -13.66
N LYS A 115 -8.01 8.89 -13.40
CA LYS A 115 -8.75 7.68 -13.01
C LYS A 115 -9.35 7.80 -11.60
N GLU A 116 -10.21 6.86 -11.22
CA GLU A 116 -10.79 6.83 -9.87
C GLU A 116 -9.80 6.34 -8.82
N ALA A 117 -8.81 5.53 -9.20
CA ALA A 117 -7.77 5.11 -8.26
C ALA A 117 -6.46 4.69 -8.95
N TYR A 118 -5.38 4.80 -8.18
CA TYR A 118 -4.04 4.35 -8.51
C TYR A 118 -3.51 3.53 -7.36
N VAL A 119 -3.03 2.34 -7.66
CA VAL A 119 -2.40 1.42 -6.71
C VAL A 119 -0.97 1.20 -7.14
N PHE A 120 -0.02 1.46 -6.25
CA PHE A 120 1.40 1.35 -6.56
C PHE A 120 2.03 0.20 -5.80
N SER A 121 2.72 -0.66 -6.51
CA SER A 121 3.71 -1.57 -5.96
C SER A 121 5.05 -0.84 -5.81
N ARG A 122 6.04 -1.50 -5.20
CA ARG A 122 7.31 -0.87 -4.86
C ARG A 122 8.51 -1.57 -5.50
N MET A 123 9.57 -0.79 -5.68
CA MET A 123 10.92 -1.29 -5.94
C MET A 123 11.65 -1.44 -4.61
N ASP A 124 12.04 -2.66 -4.25
CA ASP A 124 12.91 -2.88 -3.10
C ASP A 124 14.37 -2.54 -3.46
N TYR A 125 15.07 -1.85 -2.57
CA TYR A 125 16.48 -1.56 -2.71
C TYR A 125 17.27 -1.97 -1.45
N ASP A 126 18.56 -2.21 -1.62
CA ASP A 126 19.48 -2.50 -0.54
C ASP A 126 19.91 -1.21 0.15
N GLY A 127 19.69 -1.12 1.46
CA GLY A 127 19.94 0.09 2.24
C GLY A 127 21.41 0.50 2.36
N GLU A 128 22.35 -0.44 2.22
CA GLU A 128 23.78 -0.17 2.31
C GLU A 128 24.34 0.29 0.97
N SER A 129 24.05 -0.44 -0.08
CA SER A 129 24.60 -0.17 -1.41
C SER A 129 23.74 0.78 -2.25
N GLY A 130 22.51 1.05 -1.87
CA GLY A 130 21.53 1.83 -2.65
C GLY A 130 21.06 1.14 -3.94
N LYS A 131 21.46 -0.11 -4.20
CA LYS A 131 21.13 -0.83 -5.43
C LYS A 131 19.70 -1.37 -5.40
N ASP A 132 18.99 -1.24 -6.51
CA ASP A 132 17.69 -1.85 -6.68
C ASP A 132 17.80 -3.39 -6.68
N ILE A 133 16.97 -4.04 -5.86
CA ILE A 133 16.93 -5.50 -5.70
C ILE A 133 15.88 -6.11 -6.64
N GLY A 134 14.70 -5.49 -6.72
CA GLY A 134 13.62 -5.94 -7.60
C GLY A 134 12.25 -5.43 -7.19
N MET A 135 11.29 -5.51 -8.13
CA MET A 135 9.91 -5.09 -7.89
C MET A 135 9.16 -6.10 -7.03
N LEU A 136 8.54 -5.61 -5.96
CA LEU A 136 7.56 -6.37 -5.18
C LEU A 136 6.16 -6.11 -5.78
N ILE A 137 5.77 -6.94 -6.75
CA ILE A 137 4.54 -6.76 -7.51
C ILE A 137 3.25 -7.11 -6.75
N PHE A 138 3.36 -7.80 -5.61
CA PHE A 138 2.21 -8.23 -4.81
C PHE A 138 1.90 -7.31 -3.62
N GLY A 139 2.83 -6.43 -3.23
CA GLY A 139 2.59 -5.40 -2.22
C GLY A 139 1.91 -4.18 -2.84
N ALA A 140 1.18 -3.43 -2.03
CA ALA A 140 0.66 -2.13 -2.38
C ALA A 140 0.99 -1.15 -1.24
N ASP A 141 1.87 -0.21 -1.51
CA ASP A 141 2.45 0.67 -0.49
C ASP A 141 2.02 2.12 -0.62
N LEU A 142 1.46 2.49 -1.78
CA LEU A 142 0.81 3.77 -2.01
C LEU A 142 -0.53 3.55 -2.72
N PHE A 143 -1.55 4.22 -2.22
CA PHE A 143 -2.88 4.33 -2.81
C PHE A 143 -3.19 5.80 -3.05
N ILE A 144 -3.66 6.16 -4.25
CA ILE A 144 -4.24 7.47 -4.55
C ILE A 144 -5.65 7.22 -5.06
N ILE A 145 -6.66 7.80 -4.41
CA ILE A 145 -8.07 7.43 -4.62
C ILE A 145 -8.91 8.68 -4.77
N ASP A 146 -9.84 8.66 -5.72
CA ASP A 146 -10.86 9.69 -5.87
C ASP A 146 -11.73 9.75 -4.60
N THR A 147 -11.83 10.93 -4.03
CA THR A 147 -12.50 11.17 -2.74
C THR A 147 -13.96 10.75 -2.77
N ARG A 148 -14.66 11.07 -3.87
CA ARG A 148 -16.08 10.73 -4.04
C ARG A 148 -16.23 9.22 -4.18
N TRP A 149 -15.41 8.61 -5.04
CA TRP A 149 -15.46 7.16 -5.22
C TRP A 149 -15.30 6.41 -3.89
N TRP A 150 -14.32 6.80 -3.05
CA TRP A 150 -14.13 6.17 -1.74
C TRP A 150 -15.38 6.33 -0.86
N LEU A 151 -15.90 7.54 -0.71
CA LEU A 151 -17.03 7.82 0.16
C LEU A 151 -18.28 7.04 -0.26
N ASP A 152 -18.49 6.84 -1.55
CA ASP A 152 -19.60 6.05 -2.11
C ASP A 152 -19.39 4.54 -1.96
N ASN A 153 -18.13 4.07 -1.81
CA ASN A 153 -17.78 2.65 -1.83
C ASN A 153 -17.13 2.13 -0.53
N LYS A 154 -16.89 2.97 0.49
CA LYS A 154 -16.20 2.59 1.74
C LYS A 154 -16.84 1.41 2.47
N TRP A 155 -18.11 1.15 2.30
CA TRP A 155 -18.84 0.02 2.87
C TRP A 155 -18.35 -1.35 2.37
N ARG A 156 -17.59 -1.39 1.27
CA ARG A 156 -16.98 -2.61 0.72
C ARG A 156 -15.74 -3.06 1.49
N PHE A 157 -15.16 -2.16 2.29
CA PHE A 157 -13.86 -2.36 2.93
C PHE A 157 -14.02 -2.75 4.39
N ARG A 158 -13.56 -3.94 4.72
CA ARG A 158 -13.58 -4.43 6.10
C ARG A 158 -12.50 -3.73 6.93
N PRO A 159 -12.64 -3.71 8.28
CA PRO A 159 -11.74 -3.00 9.19
C PRO A 159 -10.44 -3.77 9.43
N TYR A 160 -9.62 -3.94 8.41
CA TYR A 160 -8.29 -4.53 8.52
C TYR A 160 -7.39 -3.70 9.42
N ILE A 161 -6.54 -4.37 10.18
CA ILE A 161 -5.52 -3.73 11.01
C ILE A 161 -4.32 -3.40 10.14
N PHE A 162 -3.87 -2.14 10.16
CA PHE A 162 -2.70 -1.67 9.43
C PHE A 162 -1.42 -2.32 9.95
N GLY A 163 -0.49 -2.61 9.04
CA GLY A 163 0.77 -3.29 9.37
C GLY A 163 0.62 -4.77 9.73
N GLU A 164 -0.58 -5.35 9.57
CA GLU A 164 -0.83 -6.78 9.65
C GLU A 164 -0.95 -7.37 8.24
N PHE A 165 -0.97 -8.70 8.20
CA PHE A 165 -1.03 -9.47 6.97
C PHE A 165 -2.21 -9.10 6.06
N CYS A 166 -1.96 -9.00 4.75
CA CYS A 166 -2.93 -9.08 3.65
C CYS A 166 -3.85 -7.86 3.40
N TRP A 167 -3.88 -6.85 4.25
CA TRP A 167 -4.80 -5.72 4.09
C TRP A 167 -4.59 -4.99 2.74
N ASP A 168 -3.34 -4.76 2.38
CA ASP A 168 -2.91 -4.06 1.16
C ASP A 168 -3.38 -4.79 -0.10
N ASN A 169 -3.24 -6.11 -0.13
CA ASN A 169 -3.68 -6.95 -1.23
C ASN A 169 -5.20 -6.99 -1.38
N VAL A 170 -5.95 -7.05 -0.26
CA VAL A 170 -7.41 -7.04 -0.29
C VAL A 170 -7.92 -5.67 -0.74
N TYR A 171 -7.41 -4.58 -0.18
CA TYR A 171 -7.81 -3.23 -0.55
C TYR A 171 -7.49 -2.93 -2.02
N ALA A 172 -6.28 -3.24 -2.46
CA ALA A 172 -5.91 -3.14 -3.87
C ALA A 172 -6.88 -3.92 -4.77
N SER A 173 -7.24 -5.15 -4.37
CA SER A 173 -8.16 -5.99 -5.15
C SER A 173 -9.57 -5.43 -5.23
N ILE A 174 -10.11 -4.92 -4.12
CA ILE A 174 -11.43 -4.28 -4.09
C ILE A 174 -11.42 -3.06 -5.02
N ILE A 175 -10.40 -2.21 -4.92
CA ILE A 175 -10.24 -1.02 -5.75
C ILE A 175 -10.17 -1.41 -7.24
N LEU A 176 -9.29 -2.34 -7.61
CA LEU A 176 -9.11 -2.79 -8.99
C LEU A 176 -10.35 -3.50 -9.57
N CYS A 177 -11.23 -4.02 -8.71
CA CYS A 177 -12.48 -4.66 -9.15
C CYS A 177 -13.64 -3.68 -9.33
N HIS A 178 -13.63 -2.54 -8.65
CA HIS A 178 -14.82 -1.68 -8.54
C HIS A 178 -14.58 -0.24 -8.96
N ALA A 179 -13.33 0.19 -9.14
CA ALA A 179 -12.96 1.51 -9.63
C ALA A 179 -12.39 1.43 -11.06
N GLN A 180 -12.45 2.55 -11.78
CA GLN A 180 -11.58 2.76 -12.93
C GLN A 180 -10.16 3.01 -12.43
N ALA A 181 -9.44 1.93 -12.13
CA ALA A 181 -8.15 1.98 -11.45
C ALA A 181 -7.00 1.51 -12.32
N VAL A 182 -5.80 2.03 -12.01
CA VAL A 182 -4.53 1.61 -12.60
C VAL A 182 -3.66 0.98 -11.53
N LEU A 183 -3.06 -0.18 -11.87
CA LEU A 183 -2.03 -0.81 -11.06
C LEU A 183 -0.66 -0.48 -11.66
N LEU A 184 0.12 0.29 -10.92
CA LEU A 184 1.48 0.70 -11.28
C LEU A 184 2.49 -0.19 -10.54
N ASN A 185 2.87 -1.28 -11.17
CA ASN A 185 3.75 -2.31 -10.58
C ASN A 185 5.05 -2.52 -11.37
N ARG A 186 5.38 -1.63 -12.30
CA ARG A 186 6.55 -1.73 -13.16
C ARG A 186 7.49 -0.54 -13.06
N GLU A 187 7.01 0.55 -12.51
CA GLU A 187 7.76 1.78 -12.40
C GLU A 187 8.40 1.90 -11.02
N ALA A 188 9.67 2.29 -10.99
CA ALA A 188 10.39 2.55 -9.74
C ALA A 188 10.00 3.90 -9.09
N SER A 189 8.75 4.34 -9.28
CA SER A 189 8.23 5.58 -8.69
C SER A 189 8.06 5.49 -7.16
N ILE A 190 8.01 4.27 -6.63
CA ILE A 190 7.98 3.96 -5.20
C ILE A 190 9.16 3.06 -4.88
N LYS A 191 10.01 3.48 -3.93
CA LYS A 191 11.13 2.68 -3.44
C LYS A 191 10.97 2.35 -1.96
N HIS A 192 11.41 1.16 -1.58
CA HIS A 192 11.37 0.68 -0.20
C HIS A 192 12.71 0.04 0.16
N GLU A 193 13.29 0.47 1.27
CA GLU A 193 14.48 -0.16 1.79
C GLU A 193 14.14 -1.56 2.32
N ARG A 194 14.81 -2.57 1.80
CA ARG A 194 14.58 -3.94 2.21
C ARG A 194 15.03 -4.18 3.64
N HIS A 195 14.12 -4.66 4.47
CA HIS A 195 14.40 -5.06 5.84
C HIS A 195 13.66 -6.34 6.21
N ALA A 196 13.98 -6.92 7.35
CA ALA A 196 13.27 -8.07 7.89
C ALA A 196 11.80 -7.69 8.20
N ASN A 197 10.89 -8.56 7.82
CA ASN A 197 9.47 -8.42 8.16
C ASN A 197 9.16 -9.18 9.45
N ASN A 198 8.56 -8.51 10.41
CA ASN A 198 8.06 -9.12 11.66
C ASN A 198 6.63 -9.67 11.50
N LEU A 199 6.25 -10.06 10.27
CA LEU A 199 4.96 -10.67 10.00
C LEU A 199 4.91 -12.05 10.66
N GLY A 200 4.04 -12.24 11.64
CA GLY A 200 3.86 -13.50 12.37
C GLY A 200 4.10 -13.41 13.88
N GLU A 201 4.75 -12.35 14.36
CA GLU A 201 4.93 -12.11 15.79
C GLU A 201 3.80 -11.29 16.43
N SER A 202 2.93 -10.70 15.60
CA SER A 202 1.84 -9.87 16.08
C SER A 202 0.66 -10.70 16.62
N PRO A 203 0.09 -10.29 17.78
CA PRO A 203 -1.10 -10.93 18.35
C PRO A 203 -2.36 -10.72 17.50
N PHE A 204 -2.31 -9.91 16.43
CA PHE A 204 -3.47 -9.53 15.62
C PHE A 204 -3.48 -10.14 14.22
N GLY A 205 -2.43 -10.83 13.79
CA GLY A 205 -2.34 -11.43 12.45
C GLY A 205 -3.50 -12.38 12.13
N TRP A 206 -4.01 -13.11 13.14
CA TRP A 206 -5.18 -13.97 13.01
C TRP A 206 -6.45 -13.20 12.58
N TYR A 207 -6.63 -11.96 13.07
CA TYR A 207 -7.82 -11.15 12.77
C TYR A 207 -7.84 -10.76 11.29
N ASN A 208 -6.73 -10.24 10.75
CA ASN A 208 -6.63 -9.96 9.32
C ASN A 208 -6.75 -11.25 8.49
N GLY A 209 -6.20 -12.38 8.97
CA GLY A 209 -6.36 -13.68 8.33
C GLY A 209 -7.82 -14.12 8.23
N LEU A 210 -8.61 -13.90 9.28
CA LEU A 210 -10.05 -14.18 9.26
C LEU A 210 -10.79 -13.30 8.26
N LEU A 211 -10.52 -11.99 8.24
CA LEU A 211 -11.11 -11.08 7.27
C LEU A 211 -10.71 -11.45 5.84
N ALA A 212 -9.45 -11.80 5.61
CA ALA A 212 -8.95 -12.24 4.32
C ALA A 212 -9.62 -13.52 3.81
N ALA A 213 -9.99 -14.43 4.73
CA ALA A 213 -10.77 -15.62 4.39
C ALA A 213 -12.18 -15.27 3.89
N LEU A 214 -12.80 -14.22 4.47
CA LEU A 214 -14.10 -13.71 4.00
C LEU A 214 -13.96 -12.99 2.64
N ASP A 215 -12.82 -12.35 2.38
CA ASP A 215 -12.53 -11.59 1.16
C ASP A 215 -11.74 -12.41 0.11
N THR A 216 -11.79 -13.75 0.20
CA THR A 216 -11.01 -14.66 -0.66
C THR A 216 -11.26 -14.44 -2.15
N THR A 217 -12.48 -14.04 -2.54
CA THR A 217 -12.81 -13.74 -3.94
C THR A 217 -11.96 -12.59 -4.48
N TYR A 218 -11.72 -11.55 -3.69
CA TYR A 218 -10.85 -10.42 -4.06
C TYR A 218 -9.40 -10.85 -4.16
N LEU A 219 -8.90 -11.60 -3.18
CA LEU A 219 -7.54 -12.14 -3.22
C LEU A 219 -7.29 -13.01 -4.44
N ARG A 220 -8.24 -13.89 -4.81
CA ARG A 220 -8.15 -14.69 -6.03
C ARG A 220 -8.04 -13.83 -7.29
N LYS A 221 -8.79 -12.73 -7.37
CA LYS A 221 -8.72 -11.79 -8.49
C LYS A 221 -7.36 -11.07 -8.52
N ARG A 222 -6.83 -10.64 -7.37
CA ARG A 222 -5.52 -9.96 -7.27
C ARG A 222 -4.38 -10.85 -7.75
N PHE A 223 -4.42 -12.14 -7.41
CA PHE A 223 -3.45 -13.12 -7.85
C PHE A 223 -3.80 -13.77 -9.18
N HIS A 224 -4.90 -13.35 -9.80
CA HIS A 224 -5.22 -13.79 -11.15
C HIS A 224 -4.23 -13.15 -12.13
N PRO A 225 -3.71 -13.92 -13.11
CA PRO A 225 -2.69 -13.44 -14.05
C PRO A 225 -3.07 -12.18 -14.82
N HIS A 226 -4.35 -11.97 -15.11
CA HIS A 226 -4.80 -10.73 -15.77
C HIS A 226 -4.64 -9.48 -14.91
N CYS A 227 -4.66 -9.61 -13.58
CA CYS A 227 -4.36 -8.50 -12.67
C CYS A 227 -2.84 -8.34 -12.42
N ILE A 228 -2.08 -9.44 -12.55
CA ILE A 228 -0.62 -9.43 -12.38
C ILE A 228 0.06 -9.01 -13.68
N VAL A 229 -0.60 -9.23 -14.81
CA VAL A 229 -0.02 -9.15 -16.14
C VAL A 229 -0.83 -8.25 -17.05
N SER A 230 -0.54 -6.99 -17.04
CA SER A 230 -0.38 -6.30 -18.32
C SER A 230 0.97 -6.68 -19.00
N ASP A 231 1.69 -7.70 -18.48
CA ASP A 231 2.96 -8.19 -19.04
C ASP A 231 2.72 -9.42 -19.90
N ARG A 232 2.60 -9.20 -21.20
CA ARG A 232 2.45 -10.25 -22.21
C ARG A 232 3.61 -11.26 -22.28
N GLN A 233 4.62 -11.14 -21.40
CA GLN A 233 5.85 -11.92 -21.49
C GLN A 233 6.09 -12.95 -20.38
N ARG A 234 5.21 -13.09 -19.36
CA ARG A 234 5.40 -14.12 -18.33
C ARG A 234 4.26 -15.14 -18.34
N LYS A 235 4.54 -16.28 -18.94
CA LYS A 235 3.72 -17.50 -18.85
C LYS A 235 3.85 -18.09 -17.45
N PHE A 236 3.05 -17.62 -16.48
CA PHE A 236 2.79 -18.40 -15.26
C PHE A 236 1.52 -19.21 -15.49
N PRO A 237 1.49 -20.51 -15.12
CA PRO A 237 0.29 -21.32 -15.27
C PRO A 237 -0.80 -20.81 -14.35
N CYS A 238 -1.72 -20.06 -14.90
CA CYS A 238 -2.88 -19.44 -14.26
C CYS A 238 -3.76 -20.40 -13.48
N SER A 239 -3.86 -21.64 -13.93
CA SER A 239 -4.80 -22.61 -13.41
C SER A 239 -4.48 -23.11 -12.00
N ALA A 240 -3.24 -22.93 -11.52
CA ALA A 240 -2.83 -23.46 -10.22
C ALA A 240 -3.41 -22.64 -9.05
N TYR A 241 -3.48 -21.30 -9.17
CA TYR A 241 -3.89 -20.45 -8.05
C TYR A 241 -5.41 -20.30 -7.90
N SER A 242 -6.16 -20.32 -9.01
CA SER A 242 -7.62 -20.22 -8.97
C SER A 242 -8.31 -21.44 -8.32
N ARG A 243 -7.58 -22.56 -8.20
CA ARG A 243 -8.07 -23.81 -7.60
C ARG A 243 -7.57 -24.07 -6.18
N LEU A 244 -6.72 -23.20 -5.63
CA LEU A 244 -6.23 -23.38 -4.27
C LEU A 244 -7.35 -23.12 -3.25
N PRO A 245 -7.49 -23.98 -2.22
CA PRO A 245 -8.36 -23.68 -1.09
C PRO A 245 -7.90 -22.42 -0.36
N ALA A 246 -8.83 -21.71 0.28
CA ALA A 246 -8.58 -20.43 0.94
C ALA A 246 -7.35 -20.44 1.87
N SER A 247 -7.16 -21.55 2.62
CA SER A 247 -6.00 -21.74 3.51
C SER A 247 -4.66 -21.75 2.75
N LYS A 248 -4.61 -22.37 1.57
CA LYS A 248 -3.40 -22.40 0.74
C LYS A 248 -3.16 -21.08 0.03
N LEU A 249 -4.22 -20.32 -0.27
CA LEU A 249 -4.11 -18.97 -0.83
C LEU A 249 -3.52 -18.01 0.21
N LEU A 250 -3.93 -18.12 1.47
CA LEU A 250 -3.36 -17.38 2.59
C LEU A 250 -1.87 -17.69 2.79
N VAL A 251 -1.48 -18.96 2.71
CA VAL A 251 -0.08 -19.39 2.75
C VAL A 251 0.70 -18.85 1.53
N ALA A 252 0.11 -18.89 0.33
CA ALA A 252 0.73 -18.31 -0.86
C ALA A 252 0.94 -16.80 -0.69
N CYS A 253 -0.02 -16.05 -0.15
CA CYS A 253 0.16 -14.64 0.17
C CYS A 253 1.30 -14.41 1.17
N CYS A 254 1.44 -15.26 2.20
CA CYS A 254 2.56 -15.20 3.15
C CYS A 254 3.90 -15.52 2.51
N LEU A 255 3.94 -16.49 1.60
CA LEU A 255 5.18 -16.90 0.91
C LEU A 255 5.61 -15.89 -0.17
N TYR A 256 4.65 -15.26 -0.86
CA TYR A 256 4.93 -14.24 -1.88
C TYR A 256 5.23 -12.87 -1.31
N SER A 257 4.90 -12.59 -0.06
CA SER A 257 5.41 -11.42 0.65
C SER A 257 6.90 -11.58 1.05
N ARG A 258 7.46 -12.79 0.90
CA ARG A 258 8.92 -12.95 0.88
C ARG A 258 9.42 -12.55 -0.52
N PRO A 259 10.49 -11.73 -0.63
CA PRO A 259 11.03 -11.33 -1.91
C PRO A 259 11.41 -12.60 -2.69
N CYS A 260 10.70 -12.84 -3.78
CA CYS A 260 11.08 -13.87 -4.71
C CYS A 260 12.41 -13.41 -5.33
N GLN A 261 13.50 -14.07 -5.00
CA GLN A 261 14.73 -13.97 -5.78
C GLN A 261 14.41 -14.63 -7.14
N ILE A 262 13.79 -13.88 -8.02
CA ILE A 262 13.79 -14.24 -9.43
C ILE A 262 15.20 -13.96 -9.88
N GLY A 263 16.00 -15.02 -9.98
CA GLY A 263 17.34 -14.97 -10.51
C GLY A 263 17.33 -14.14 -11.79
N GLN A 264 18.17 -13.12 -11.84
CA GLN A 264 18.34 -12.36 -13.07
C GLN A 264 18.65 -13.34 -14.21
N PRO A 265 17.91 -13.32 -15.32
CA PRO A 265 18.34 -14.05 -16.49
C PRO A 265 19.65 -13.44 -16.94
N ARG A 266 20.74 -14.23 -16.90
CA ARG A 266 22.02 -13.85 -17.45
C ARG A 266 21.82 -13.40 -18.89
N GLY A 267 22.04 -12.12 -19.15
CA GLY A 267 22.39 -11.57 -20.46
C GLY A 267 21.28 -11.58 -21.52
N ARG A 268 20.29 -10.67 -21.43
CA ARG A 268 19.65 -10.10 -22.62
C ARG A 268 19.42 -8.61 -22.41
N ARG A 269 19.93 -7.81 -23.35
CA ARG A 269 19.79 -6.35 -23.40
C ARG A 269 18.32 -5.97 -23.32
N ALA A 270 18.01 -5.02 -22.46
CA ALA A 270 16.72 -4.37 -22.40
C ALA A 270 16.45 -3.66 -23.73
N LEU A 271 15.38 -4.03 -24.40
CA LEU A 271 14.79 -3.22 -25.48
C LEU A 271 13.88 -2.16 -24.85
N PRO A 272 13.89 -0.93 -25.32
CA PRO A 272 13.01 0.11 -24.80
C PRO A 272 11.55 -0.24 -25.15
N VAL A 273 10.71 -0.37 -24.12
CA VAL A 273 9.27 -0.56 -24.27
C VAL A 273 8.62 0.81 -24.41
N LYS A 274 8.13 1.12 -25.61
CA LYS A 274 7.22 2.24 -25.82
C LYS A 274 5.89 1.95 -25.11
N CYS A 275 5.48 2.86 -24.23
CA CYS A 275 4.09 2.92 -23.77
C CYS A 275 3.20 3.20 -25.00
N THR A 276 2.32 2.28 -25.32
CA THR A 276 1.14 2.57 -26.12
C THR A 276 -0.07 2.47 -25.21
N VAL A 277 -0.86 3.52 -25.27
CA VAL A 277 -2.12 3.84 -24.62
C VAL A 277 -3.07 2.66 -24.50
#